data_01e0a262bcd4ef94b7635b6fd1535ce2
#
_entry.id   01e0a262bcd4ef94b7635b6fd1535ce2
#
_cell.length_a   1.000
_cell.length_b   1.000
_cell.length_c   1.000
_cell.angle_alpha   90.00
_cell.angle_beta   90.00
_cell.angle_gamma   90.00
#
_symmetry.space_group_name_H-M   'P 1'
#
loop_
_entity.id
_entity.type
_entity.pdbx_description
1 polymer ?
#
loop_
_entity_poly.entity_id
_entity_poly.type
_entity_poly.pdbx_seq_one_letter_code
_entity_poly.pdbx_strand_id
1 'polypeptide(L)'
;MNAYEKKLLQCIALTALLAPIFAASAAGERSTVIKGGGSQPISPLYVVWSKTYEARYRDVSMSYKISNVVKGIEDLEANKIDYAGSEIPLKADDLKKKGLFQFPTALISFTPVANIPGVHSGQLRLDDATLAGIFLGTINKWNDPRLVALNPKLPLPDAAINTVHRNTGNTITYVLSSYLSKVSPEWATNVGVGSTLKWPVGQEVGKGTNEDMMAYIKETPYSIGFTMLTLVLKNNLNLVKMKNRDGKFVSATPEGVMAASINAKWNMEDGFYNILTDQSGPETWPFVMTGYATIKLQPANPQNSKTLLHFFDSGLKRGQVEVVSADLIPLPDSVASIIRAALKTQHIGAQGGK
;
A
#
# COMPACT_ATOMS: atom_id res chain seq x y z
N MET A 1 36.58 4.13 -69.67
CA MET A 1 36.57 4.56 -68.25
C MET A 1 36.82 6.07 -68.22
N ASN A 2 35.81 6.85 -67.92
CA ASN A 2 35.94 8.31 -67.94
C ASN A 2 36.33 8.83 -66.51
N ALA A 3 36.69 10.12 -66.43
CA ALA A 3 37.23 10.72 -65.19
C ALA A 3 36.31 10.64 -64.00
N TYR A 4 35.05 10.29 -64.21
CA TYR A 4 34.04 10.13 -63.17
C TYR A 4 34.16 8.76 -62.44
N GLU A 5 34.46 7.72 -63.17
CA GLU A 5 34.64 6.37 -62.63
C GLU A 5 35.93 6.22 -61.81
N LYS A 6 37.00 6.99 -62.17
CA LYS A 6 38.23 7.03 -61.38
C LYS A 6 38.08 7.75 -60.05
N LYS A 7 37.19 8.77 -59.92
CA LYS A 7 36.90 9.44 -58.67
C LYS A 7 36.01 8.61 -57.74
N LEU A 8 35.14 7.76 -58.29
CA LEU A 8 34.28 6.88 -57.48
C LEU A 8 35.07 5.77 -56.79
N LEU A 9 36.12 5.26 -57.45
CA LEU A 9 36.98 4.21 -56.90
C LEU A 9 37.98 4.74 -55.85
N GLN A 10 38.32 6.02 -55.86
CA GLN A 10 39.16 6.64 -54.81
C GLN A 10 38.38 7.00 -53.52
N CYS A 11 37.06 7.15 -53.61
CA CYS A 11 36.22 7.37 -52.42
C CYS A 11 35.86 6.08 -51.67
N ILE A 12 36.04 4.90 -52.26
CA ILE A 12 35.71 3.61 -51.62
C ILE A 12 36.90 3.03 -50.83
N ALA A 13 38.12 3.54 -51.04
CA ALA A 13 39.31 3.02 -50.38
C ALA A 13 39.68 3.71 -49.06
N LEU A 14 38.91 4.75 -48.57
CA LEU A 14 39.23 5.49 -47.37
C LEU A 14 38.19 5.35 -46.24
N THR A 15 37.21 4.42 -46.38
CA THR A 15 36.18 4.17 -45.36
C THR A 15 36.31 2.86 -44.61
N ALA A 16 37.47 2.21 -44.67
CA ALA A 16 37.70 0.89 -44.05
C ALA A 16 38.61 0.91 -42.81
N LEU A 17 38.63 2.01 -42.03
CA LEU A 17 39.41 2.04 -40.78
C LEU A 17 38.78 2.98 -39.69
N LEU A 18 37.48 3.01 -39.63
CA LEU A 18 36.77 3.44 -38.40
C LEU A 18 35.95 2.24 -37.93
N ALA A 19 36.62 1.28 -37.31
CA ALA A 19 35.96 0.37 -36.39
C ALA A 19 35.29 1.24 -35.35
N PRO A 20 33.97 1.14 -35.10
CA PRO A 20 33.40 1.72 -33.93
C PRO A 20 34.06 1.02 -32.73
N ILE A 21 34.89 1.75 -32.02
CA ILE A 21 35.19 1.42 -30.63
C ILE A 21 33.82 1.50 -29.93
N PHE A 22 33.07 0.40 -29.95
CA PHE A 22 32.11 0.11 -28.93
C PHE A 22 32.99 0.00 -27.69
N ALA A 23 33.17 1.12 -27.01
CA ALA A 23 33.44 1.09 -25.61
C ALA A 23 32.25 0.32 -25.04
N ALA A 24 32.41 -1.00 -24.89
CA ALA A 24 31.67 -1.76 -23.92
C ALA A 24 31.91 -0.99 -22.62
N SER A 25 30.97 -0.11 -22.28
CA SER A 25 30.90 0.45 -20.95
C SER A 25 30.81 -0.80 -20.09
N ALA A 26 31.93 -1.21 -19.53
CA ALA A 26 31.97 -2.18 -18.46
C ALA A 26 30.99 -1.58 -17.44
N ALA A 27 29.82 -2.17 -17.34
CA ALA A 27 28.91 -1.87 -16.25
C ALA A 27 29.73 -2.25 -15.02
N GLY A 28 30.40 -1.24 -14.42
CA GLY A 28 31.20 -1.43 -13.25
C GLY A 28 30.34 -2.14 -12.23
N GLU A 29 30.89 -3.14 -11.59
CA GLU A 29 30.22 -3.90 -10.55
C GLU A 29 29.64 -2.87 -9.57
N ARG A 30 28.30 -2.87 -9.36
CA ARG A 30 27.66 -1.88 -8.51
C ARG A 30 28.19 -2.05 -7.09
N SER A 31 28.81 -1.00 -6.57
CA SER A 31 29.58 -1.06 -5.32
C SER A 31 28.71 -1.20 -4.08
N THR A 32 27.43 -0.77 -4.17
CA THR A 32 26.47 -0.80 -3.06
C THR A 32 25.24 -1.60 -3.45
N VAL A 33 24.96 -2.66 -2.69
CA VAL A 33 23.78 -3.52 -2.90
C VAL A 33 22.85 -3.37 -1.71
N ILE A 34 21.62 -2.86 -1.96
CA ILE A 34 20.56 -2.70 -0.96
C ILE A 34 19.46 -3.73 -1.25
N LYS A 35 19.13 -4.52 -0.25
CA LYS A 35 18.10 -5.57 -0.34
C LYS A 35 16.90 -5.19 0.54
N GLY A 36 15.72 -5.11 -0.04
CA GLY A 36 14.45 -4.99 0.66
C GLY A 36 13.66 -6.27 0.60
N GLY A 37 12.66 -6.39 1.45
CA GLY A 37 11.71 -7.50 1.39
C GLY A 37 10.51 -7.29 2.31
N GLY A 38 9.52 -8.18 2.23
CA GLY A 38 8.34 -8.13 3.07
C GLY A 38 7.02 -8.11 2.29
N SER A 39 6.08 -7.34 2.76
CA SER A 39 4.69 -7.36 2.30
C SER A 39 4.50 -6.97 0.84
N GLN A 40 3.51 -7.60 0.20
CA GLN A 40 3.19 -7.38 -1.21
C GLN A 40 2.49 -6.03 -1.47
N PRO A 41 1.49 -5.56 -0.68
CA PRO A 41 0.77 -4.32 -0.99
C PRO A 41 1.65 -3.07 -1.11
N ILE A 42 2.72 -2.96 -0.32
CA ILE A 42 3.65 -1.82 -0.38
C ILE A 42 4.79 -2.02 -1.39
N SER A 43 4.99 -3.24 -1.89
CA SER A 43 6.13 -3.58 -2.76
C SER A 43 6.21 -2.76 -4.04
N PRO A 44 5.09 -2.37 -4.72
CA PRO A 44 5.16 -1.56 -5.93
C PRO A 44 5.90 -0.23 -5.72
N LEU A 45 5.71 0.41 -4.54
CA LEU A 45 6.39 1.64 -4.20
C LEU A 45 7.90 1.46 -4.16
N TYR A 46 8.37 0.44 -3.43
CA TYR A 46 9.81 0.23 -3.29
C TYR A 46 10.46 -0.18 -4.60
N VAL A 47 9.75 -0.90 -5.47
CA VAL A 47 10.24 -1.23 -6.82
C VAL A 47 10.39 0.03 -7.67
N VAL A 48 9.39 0.91 -7.68
CA VAL A 48 9.44 2.16 -8.48
C VAL A 48 10.50 3.11 -7.93
N TRP A 49 10.53 3.33 -6.61
CA TRP A 49 11.55 4.15 -5.98
C TRP A 49 12.98 3.62 -6.23
N SER A 50 13.17 2.30 -6.17
CA SER A 50 14.45 1.67 -6.47
C SER A 50 14.91 1.96 -7.90
N LYS A 51 14.02 1.79 -8.89
CA LYS A 51 14.33 2.08 -10.29
C LYS A 51 14.73 3.54 -10.51
N THR A 52 13.97 4.47 -9.92
CA THR A 52 14.27 5.91 -10.01
C THR A 52 15.60 6.25 -9.33
N TYR A 53 15.88 5.62 -8.20
CA TYR A 53 17.13 5.83 -7.45
C TYR A 53 18.33 5.28 -8.20
N GLU A 54 18.28 4.04 -8.70
CA GLU A 54 19.32 3.40 -9.52
C GLU A 54 19.62 4.15 -10.82
N ALA A 55 18.59 4.76 -11.42
CA ALA A 55 18.79 5.58 -12.62
C ALA A 55 19.66 6.82 -12.35
N ARG A 56 19.61 7.35 -11.12
CA ARG A 56 20.38 8.51 -10.68
C ARG A 56 21.73 8.14 -10.09
N TYR A 57 21.81 7.03 -9.35
CA TYR A 57 23.00 6.55 -8.64
C TYR A 57 23.43 5.20 -9.22
N ARG A 58 24.27 5.24 -10.25
CA ARG A 58 24.65 4.08 -11.09
C ARG A 58 25.45 3.02 -10.36
N ASP A 59 26.11 3.39 -9.28
CA ASP A 59 26.88 2.52 -8.38
C ASP A 59 26.03 1.75 -7.37
N VAL A 60 24.71 2.04 -7.30
CA VAL A 60 23.77 1.37 -6.38
C VAL A 60 22.92 0.34 -7.13
N SER A 61 22.73 -0.82 -6.51
CA SER A 61 21.76 -1.84 -6.90
C SER A 61 20.75 -2.04 -5.79
N MET A 62 19.47 -2.06 -6.14
CA MET A 62 18.39 -2.24 -5.19
C MET A 62 17.45 -3.36 -5.61
N SER A 63 16.97 -4.13 -4.65
CA SER A 63 16.00 -5.19 -4.90
C SER A 63 14.94 -5.24 -3.80
N TYR A 64 13.74 -5.74 -4.13
CA TYR A 64 12.70 -6.02 -3.15
C TYR A 64 12.12 -7.41 -3.38
N LYS A 65 12.22 -8.27 -2.35
CA LYS A 65 11.68 -9.63 -2.39
C LYS A 65 10.33 -9.68 -1.68
N ILE A 66 9.26 -9.96 -2.42
CA ILE A 66 7.92 -10.14 -1.86
C ILE A 66 7.88 -11.40 -1.00
N SER A 67 7.31 -11.24 0.20
CA SER A 67 6.99 -12.30 1.15
C SER A 67 5.71 -11.91 1.92
N ASN A 68 5.74 -11.96 3.24
CA ASN A 68 4.71 -11.39 4.11
C ASN A 68 5.37 -10.54 5.21
N VAL A 69 4.55 -9.85 6.02
CA VAL A 69 5.01 -8.96 7.08
C VAL A 69 5.94 -9.66 8.07
N VAL A 70 5.54 -10.84 8.56
CA VAL A 70 6.32 -11.61 9.56
C VAL A 70 7.67 -12.02 8.98
N LYS A 71 7.66 -12.62 7.79
CA LYS A 71 8.88 -13.05 7.10
C LYS A 71 9.81 -11.89 6.76
N GLY A 72 9.28 -10.73 6.39
CA GLY A 72 10.06 -9.51 6.16
C GLY A 72 10.83 -9.08 7.41
N ILE A 73 10.17 -9.05 8.57
CA ILE A 73 10.82 -8.70 9.83
C ILE A 73 11.85 -9.76 10.25
N GLU A 74 11.55 -11.06 10.13
CA GLU A 74 12.51 -12.13 10.41
C GLU A 74 13.77 -12.03 9.53
N ASP A 75 13.61 -11.77 8.23
CA ASP A 75 14.73 -11.64 7.30
C ASP A 75 15.58 -10.38 7.60
N LEU A 76 14.93 -9.29 8.06
CA LEU A 76 15.61 -8.09 8.52
C LEU A 76 16.43 -8.37 9.79
N GLU A 77 15.82 -9.03 10.80
CA GLU A 77 16.52 -9.42 12.03
C GLU A 77 17.72 -10.34 11.74
N ALA A 78 17.56 -11.26 10.79
CA ALA A 78 18.60 -12.20 10.36
C ALA A 78 19.67 -11.58 9.41
N ASN A 79 19.62 -10.27 9.14
CA ASN A 79 20.52 -9.56 8.21
C ASN A 79 20.53 -10.12 6.77
N LYS A 80 19.41 -10.70 6.32
CA LYS A 80 19.24 -11.16 4.93
C LYS A 80 18.82 -10.03 4.00
N ILE A 81 18.18 -9.00 4.58
CA ILE A 81 17.74 -7.77 3.92
C ILE A 81 18.12 -6.54 4.75
N ASP A 82 18.20 -5.37 4.10
CA ASP A 82 18.56 -4.09 4.73
C ASP A 82 17.33 -3.33 5.23
N TYR A 83 16.16 -3.58 4.63
CA TYR A 83 14.87 -3.00 5.09
C TYR A 83 13.69 -3.92 4.82
N ALA A 84 12.68 -3.84 5.68
CA ALA A 84 11.43 -4.57 5.52
C ALA A 84 10.26 -3.61 5.22
N GLY A 85 9.38 -4.00 4.30
CA GLY A 85 8.12 -3.31 4.01
C GLY A 85 6.94 -4.00 4.71
N SER A 86 6.03 -3.20 5.31
CA SER A 86 4.86 -3.70 6.04
C SER A 86 3.71 -2.70 5.97
N GLU A 87 2.47 -3.16 6.11
CA GLU A 87 1.30 -2.32 6.38
C GLU A 87 0.84 -2.44 7.85
N ILE A 88 1.42 -3.35 8.61
CA ILE A 88 1.12 -3.53 10.03
C ILE A 88 2.32 -3.00 10.81
N PRO A 89 2.16 -1.89 11.57
CA PRO A 89 3.25 -1.33 12.35
C PRO A 89 3.58 -2.21 13.55
N LEU A 90 4.86 -2.27 13.89
CA LEU A 90 5.35 -2.82 15.15
C LEU A 90 5.13 -1.81 16.28
N LYS A 91 4.82 -2.29 17.47
CA LYS A 91 4.74 -1.45 18.67
C LYS A 91 6.13 -0.98 19.10
N ALA A 92 6.19 0.15 19.81
CA ALA A 92 7.45 0.74 20.28
C ALA A 92 8.32 -0.24 21.08
N ASP A 93 7.71 -1.03 21.97
CA ASP A 93 8.43 -2.02 22.78
C ASP A 93 9.06 -3.12 21.90
N ASP A 94 8.35 -3.59 20.87
CA ASP A 94 8.88 -4.59 19.94
C ASP A 94 10.02 -4.02 19.10
N LEU A 95 9.89 -2.78 18.62
CA LEU A 95 10.96 -2.08 17.91
C LEU A 95 12.21 -1.95 18.76
N LYS A 96 12.05 -1.49 20.01
CA LYS A 96 13.16 -1.34 20.97
C LYS A 96 13.82 -2.69 21.27
N LYS A 97 13.03 -3.72 21.58
CA LYS A 97 13.53 -5.07 21.87
C LYS A 97 14.33 -5.66 20.70
N LYS A 98 13.91 -5.37 19.46
CA LYS A 98 14.53 -5.90 18.24
C LYS A 98 15.63 -5.00 17.67
N GLY A 99 15.86 -3.80 18.25
CA GLY A 99 16.82 -2.83 17.73
C GLY A 99 16.43 -2.30 16.35
N LEU A 100 15.13 -2.11 16.13
CA LEU A 100 14.55 -1.67 14.85
C LEU A 100 14.05 -0.23 14.94
N PHE A 101 14.01 0.42 13.79
CA PHE A 101 13.35 1.70 13.58
C PHE A 101 12.39 1.58 12.39
N GLN A 102 11.14 1.99 12.57
CA GLN A 102 10.15 2.02 11.50
C GLN A 102 9.67 3.44 11.23
N PHE A 103 9.19 3.68 10.01
CA PHE A 103 8.62 4.95 9.60
C PHE A 103 7.66 4.77 8.43
N PRO A 104 6.63 5.65 8.32
CA PRO A 104 5.68 5.67 7.21
C PRO A 104 6.34 6.01 5.87
N THR A 105 5.83 5.44 4.78
CA THR A 105 6.32 5.70 3.41
C THR A 105 5.21 6.07 2.43
N ALA A 106 4.01 5.54 2.59
CA ALA A 106 2.84 5.87 1.77
C ALA A 106 1.53 5.52 2.51
N LEU A 107 0.40 5.91 1.93
CA LEU A 107 -0.93 5.54 2.39
C LEU A 107 -1.57 4.55 1.41
N ILE A 108 -2.37 3.64 1.96
CA ILE A 108 -3.11 2.62 1.23
C ILE A 108 -4.58 2.78 1.57
N SER A 109 -5.42 2.89 0.57
CA SER A 109 -6.86 3.03 0.75
C SER A 109 -7.59 1.72 0.45
N PHE A 110 -8.57 1.41 1.29
CA PHE A 110 -9.47 0.28 1.12
C PHE A 110 -10.90 0.78 1.06
N THR A 111 -11.81 -0.02 0.50
CA THR A 111 -13.20 0.39 0.33
C THR A 111 -14.14 -0.82 0.25
N PRO A 112 -15.37 -0.70 0.78
CA PRO A 112 -16.44 -1.60 0.39
C PRO A 112 -16.74 -1.43 -1.10
N VAL A 113 -17.10 -2.51 -1.76
CA VAL A 113 -17.49 -2.56 -3.17
C VAL A 113 -18.73 -3.42 -3.30
N ALA A 114 -19.76 -2.91 -4.01
CA ALA A 114 -21.02 -3.61 -4.18
C ALA A 114 -21.44 -3.68 -5.65
N ASN A 115 -22.05 -4.79 -6.02
CA ASN A 115 -22.65 -4.99 -7.33
C ASN A 115 -24.18 -5.13 -7.16
N ILE A 116 -24.90 -4.01 -7.24
CA ILE A 116 -26.35 -3.98 -7.22
C ILE A 116 -26.83 -3.48 -8.58
N PRO A 117 -27.58 -4.26 -9.37
CA PRO A 117 -28.11 -3.82 -10.66
C PRO A 117 -28.87 -2.49 -10.54
N GLY A 118 -28.56 -1.54 -11.41
CA GLY A 118 -29.18 -0.20 -11.40
C GLY A 118 -28.64 0.78 -10.35
N VAL A 119 -27.69 0.37 -9.48
CA VAL A 119 -27.00 1.25 -8.55
C VAL A 119 -25.59 1.56 -9.07
N HIS A 120 -25.27 2.84 -9.20
CA HIS A 120 -24.00 3.29 -9.74
C HIS A 120 -23.01 3.71 -8.64
N SER A 121 -21.74 3.83 -9.02
CA SER A 121 -20.65 4.23 -8.12
C SER A 121 -20.98 5.51 -7.34
N GLY A 122 -20.77 5.46 -6.02
CA GLY A 122 -21.01 6.59 -5.12
C GLY A 122 -22.49 6.86 -4.77
N GLN A 123 -23.42 6.04 -5.23
CA GLN A 123 -24.83 6.18 -4.87
C GLN A 123 -25.18 5.46 -3.56
N LEU A 124 -24.69 4.23 -3.38
CA LEU A 124 -24.93 3.45 -2.16
C LEU A 124 -24.22 4.09 -0.96
N ARG A 125 -24.97 4.27 0.13
CA ARG A 125 -24.48 4.78 1.41
C ARG A 125 -24.58 3.70 2.46
N LEU A 126 -23.50 3.50 3.19
CA LEU A 126 -23.44 2.66 4.37
C LEU A 126 -22.88 3.46 5.56
N ASP A 127 -23.27 3.09 6.75
CA ASP A 127 -22.63 3.50 7.99
C ASP A 127 -21.95 2.31 8.69
N ASP A 128 -21.36 2.54 9.82
CA ASP A 128 -20.69 1.56 10.65
C ASP A 128 -21.61 0.39 11.04
N ALA A 129 -22.81 0.71 11.49
CA ALA A 129 -23.79 -0.29 11.94
C ALA A 129 -24.29 -1.18 10.78
N THR A 130 -24.56 -0.58 9.62
CA THR A 130 -25.03 -1.34 8.45
C THR A 130 -23.92 -2.18 7.83
N LEU A 131 -22.69 -1.66 7.74
CA LEU A 131 -21.56 -2.44 7.26
C LEU A 131 -21.27 -3.63 8.20
N ALA A 132 -21.24 -3.39 9.52
CA ALA A 132 -21.07 -4.47 10.49
C ALA A 132 -22.21 -5.50 10.42
N GLY A 133 -23.45 -5.04 10.32
CA GLY A 133 -24.62 -5.92 10.19
C GLY A 133 -24.59 -6.82 8.96
N ILE A 134 -24.08 -6.31 7.83
CA ILE A 134 -23.91 -7.11 6.61
C ILE A 134 -22.86 -8.23 6.83
N PHE A 135 -21.69 -7.90 7.38
CA PHE A 135 -20.63 -8.90 7.58
C PHE A 135 -20.89 -9.83 8.77
N LEU A 136 -21.77 -9.45 9.73
CA LEU A 136 -22.29 -10.33 10.78
C LEU A 136 -23.46 -11.20 10.29
N GLY A 137 -24.11 -10.85 9.15
CA GLY A 137 -25.29 -11.53 8.60
C GLY A 137 -26.62 -11.13 9.26
N THR A 138 -26.61 -10.13 10.15
CA THR A 138 -27.83 -9.56 10.74
C THR A 138 -28.58 -8.65 9.77
N ILE A 139 -27.91 -8.21 8.70
CA ILE A 139 -28.47 -7.59 7.49
C ILE A 139 -28.17 -8.53 6.34
N ASN A 140 -29.17 -9.23 5.84
CA ASN A 140 -29.02 -10.26 4.80
C ASN A 140 -29.79 -9.98 3.51
N LYS A 141 -30.51 -8.85 3.43
CA LYS A 141 -31.22 -8.38 2.24
C LYS A 141 -30.92 -6.92 1.95
N TRP A 142 -30.88 -6.55 0.66
CA TRP A 142 -30.61 -5.17 0.25
C TRP A 142 -31.75 -4.21 0.63
N ASN A 143 -33.00 -4.67 0.69
CA ASN A 143 -34.15 -3.88 1.13
C ASN A 143 -34.36 -3.87 2.65
N ASP A 144 -33.37 -4.28 3.45
CA ASP A 144 -33.43 -4.14 4.91
C ASP A 144 -33.77 -2.68 5.28
N PRO A 145 -34.72 -2.44 6.21
CA PRO A 145 -35.16 -1.09 6.58
C PRO A 145 -33.99 -0.15 6.97
N ARG A 146 -32.92 -0.68 7.58
CA ARG A 146 -31.73 0.09 7.96
C ARG A 146 -30.97 0.60 6.73
N LEU A 147 -30.85 -0.22 5.69
CA LEU A 147 -30.23 0.19 4.41
C LEU A 147 -31.12 1.17 3.65
N VAL A 148 -32.43 0.92 3.60
CA VAL A 148 -33.38 1.81 2.94
C VAL A 148 -33.38 3.20 3.59
N ALA A 149 -33.34 3.29 4.92
CA ALA A 149 -33.29 4.55 5.65
C ALA A 149 -32.06 5.41 5.29
N LEU A 150 -30.90 4.79 5.05
CA LEU A 150 -29.67 5.49 4.59
C LEU A 150 -29.73 5.87 3.11
N ASN A 151 -30.57 5.20 2.32
CA ASN A 151 -30.65 5.29 0.87
C ASN A 151 -32.06 5.60 0.32
N PRO A 152 -32.75 6.64 0.82
CA PRO A 152 -34.18 6.86 0.52
C PRO A 152 -34.47 7.14 -0.96
N LYS A 153 -33.44 7.45 -1.76
CA LYS A 153 -33.57 7.71 -3.20
C LYS A 153 -33.15 6.52 -4.08
N LEU A 154 -32.68 5.42 -3.47
CA LEU A 154 -32.30 4.21 -4.21
C LEU A 154 -33.37 3.14 -4.06
N PRO A 155 -33.86 2.56 -5.18
CA PRO A 155 -34.76 1.42 -5.14
C PRO A 155 -33.95 0.14 -4.81
N LEU A 156 -33.62 -0.04 -3.54
CA LEU A 156 -32.91 -1.23 -3.10
C LEU A 156 -33.82 -2.47 -3.25
N PRO A 157 -33.35 -3.54 -3.93
CA PRO A 157 -34.19 -4.68 -4.29
C PRO A 157 -34.43 -5.61 -3.09
N ASP A 158 -35.54 -6.36 -3.13
CA ASP A 158 -35.76 -7.51 -2.27
C ASP A 158 -34.90 -8.69 -2.74
N ALA A 159 -33.61 -8.61 -2.48
CA ALA A 159 -32.63 -9.61 -2.87
C ALA A 159 -31.68 -9.89 -1.70
N ALA A 160 -31.27 -11.15 -1.57
CA ALA A 160 -30.28 -11.55 -0.57
C ALA A 160 -28.93 -10.88 -0.85
N ILE A 161 -28.25 -10.46 0.21
CA ILE A 161 -26.88 -9.94 0.11
C ILE A 161 -25.92 -11.13 0.01
N ASN A 162 -25.12 -11.16 -1.06
CA ASN A 162 -24.03 -12.11 -1.22
C ASN A 162 -22.74 -11.46 -0.72
N THR A 163 -22.40 -11.69 0.56
CA THR A 163 -21.17 -11.18 1.18
C THR A 163 -19.98 -11.99 0.72
N VAL A 164 -18.90 -11.32 0.30
CA VAL A 164 -17.72 -11.94 -0.31
C VAL A 164 -16.47 -11.57 0.48
N HIS A 165 -15.66 -12.58 0.81
CA HIS A 165 -14.40 -12.39 1.52
C HIS A 165 -13.31 -13.35 1.01
N ARG A 166 -12.06 -13.08 1.36
CA ARG A 166 -10.94 -13.97 1.02
C ARG A 166 -10.82 -15.11 2.01
N ASN A 167 -10.32 -16.26 1.53
CA ASN A 167 -10.10 -17.48 2.32
C ASN A 167 -8.67 -17.62 2.87
N THR A 168 -7.78 -16.66 2.56
CA THR A 168 -6.39 -16.68 3.04
C THR A 168 -6.09 -15.45 3.88
N GLY A 169 -5.12 -15.56 4.77
CA GLY A 169 -4.65 -14.43 5.57
C GLY A 169 -4.13 -13.28 4.70
N ASN A 170 -4.64 -12.07 4.95
CA ASN A 170 -4.29 -10.89 4.16
C ASN A 170 -4.58 -9.56 4.89
N THR A 171 -3.95 -8.48 4.41
CA THR A 171 -4.11 -7.13 4.95
C THR A 171 -5.53 -6.59 4.81
N ILE A 172 -6.26 -6.96 3.74
CA ILE A 172 -7.65 -6.48 3.51
C ILE A 172 -8.56 -6.95 4.64
N THR A 173 -8.48 -8.25 4.99
CA THR A 173 -9.21 -8.83 6.13
C THR A 173 -8.83 -8.13 7.45
N TYR A 174 -7.54 -7.86 7.66
CA TYR A 174 -7.07 -7.15 8.84
C TYR A 174 -7.65 -5.72 8.94
N VAL A 175 -7.67 -4.96 7.87
CA VAL A 175 -8.22 -3.59 7.83
C VAL A 175 -9.71 -3.59 8.14
N LEU A 176 -10.48 -4.43 7.46
CA LEU A 176 -11.92 -4.52 7.68
C LEU A 176 -12.24 -4.94 9.11
N SER A 177 -11.59 -5.99 9.61
CA SER A 177 -11.82 -6.48 10.97
C SER A 177 -11.38 -5.49 12.05
N SER A 178 -10.28 -4.76 11.82
CA SER A 178 -9.84 -3.67 12.71
C SER A 178 -10.87 -2.56 12.79
N TYR A 179 -11.45 -2.15 11.65
CA TYR A 179 -12.50 -1.15 11.62
C TYR A 179 -13.76 -1.66 12.32
N LEU A 180 -14.27 -2.84 11.92
CA LEU A 180 -15.49 -3.40 12.48
C LEU A 180 -15.40 -3.63 14.00
N SER A 181 -14.22 -4.00 14.51
CA SER A 181 -13.99 -4.14 15.96
C SER A 181 -13.99 -2.81 16.70
N LYS A 182 -13.64 -1.68 16.05
CA LYS A 182 -13.73 -0.35 16.65
C LYS A 182 -15.16 0.15 16.74
N VAL A 183 -15.99 -0.17 15.76
CA VAL A 183 -17.32 0.43 15.59
C VAL A 183 -18.50 -0.49 15.98
N SER A 184 -18.24 -1.78 16.18
CA SER A 184 -19.24 -2.79 16.54
C SER A 184 -18.76 -3.64 17.73
N PRO A 185 -19.33 -3.45 18.94
CA PRO A 185 -19.04 -4.32 20.09
C PRO A 185 -19.37 -5.79 19.83
N GLU A 186 -20.43 -6.07 19.05
CA GLU A 186 -20.79 -7.43 18.67
C GLU A 186 -19.71 -8.09 17.79
N TRP A 187 -19.17 -7.36 16.80
CA TRP A 187 -18.05 -7.84 16.00
C TRP A 187 -16.79 -8.07 16.85
N ALA A 188 -16.45 -7.11 17.71
CA ALA A 188 -15.27 -7.20 18.57
C ALA A 188 -15.30 -8.43 19.48
N THR A 189 -16.49 -8.79 20.00
CA THR A 189 -16.69 -9.95 20.88
C THR A 189 -16.72 -11.27 20.14
N ASN A 190 -17.43 -11.33 19.00
CA ASN A 190 -17.75 -12.61 18.35
C ASN A 190 -16.74 -12.99 17.26
N VAL A 191 -16.06 -12.01 16.63
CA VAL A 191 -15.14 -12.21 15.51
C VAL A 191 -13.74 -11.70 15.80
N GLY A 192 -13.63 -10.44 16.26
CA GLY A 192 -12.36 -9.80 16.62
C GLY A 192 -11.58 -9.27 15.41
N VAL A 193 -10.27 -9.06 15.63
CA VAL A 193 -9.31 -8.53 14.65
C VAL A 193 -8.35 -9.61 14.20
N GLY A 194 -8.15 -9.74 12.89
CA GLY A 194 -7.17 -10.69 12.35
C GLY A 194 -6.99 -10.56 10.84
N SER A 195 -5.87 -11.08 10.35
CA SER A 195 -5.64 -11.25 8.91
C SER A 195 -6.31 -12.51 8.34
N THR A 196 -6.67 -13.43 9.22
CA THR A 196 -7.47 -14.65 8.97
C THR A 196 -8.57 -14.70 10.00
N LEU A 197 -9.80 -14.94 9.57
CA LEU A 197 -10.98 -14.93 10.45
C LEU A 197 -11.84 -16.17 10.19
N LYS A 198 -12.59 -16.57 11.21
CA LYS A 198 -13.78 -17.38 11.03
C LYS A 198 -14.95 -16.44 10.72
N TRP A 199 -15.26 -16.30 9.44
CA TRP A 199 -16.31 -15.40 8.99
C TRP A 199 -17.69 -15.87 9.45
N PRO A 200 -18.55 -14.95 9.97
CA PRO A 200 -19.93 -15.31 10.35
C PRO A 200 -20.77 -15.71 9.15
N VAL A 201 -20.58 -15.05 8.03
CA VAL A 201 -21.31 -15.23 6.77
C VAL A 201 -20.42 -14.97 5.56
N GLY A 202 -20.90 -15.37 4.38
CA GLY A 202 -20.32 -15.02 3.10
C GLY A 202 -19.70 -16.19 2.36
N GLN A 203 -19.27 -15.89 1.14
CA GLN A 203 -18.62 -16.83 0.24
C GLN A 203 -17.11 -16.65 0.27
N GLU A 204 -16.40 -17.72 0.54
CA GLU A 204 -14.96 -17.77 0.31
C GLU A 204 -14.69 -17.87 -1.18
N VAL A 205 -14.01 -16.87 -1.76
CA VAL A 205 -13.83 -16.78 -3.19
C VAL A 205 -12.45 -17.24 -3.62
N GLY A 206 -12.47 -18.23 -4.51
CA GLY A 206 -11.36 -18.65 -5.35
C GLY A 206 -10.12 -19.12 -4.62
N LYS A 207 -8.97 -18.90 -5.26
CA LYS A 207 -7.64 -19.22 -4.71
C LYS A 207 -7.10 -18.16 -3.75
N GLY A 208 -7.95 -17.21 -3.34
CA GLY A 208 -7.62 -16.20 -2.35
C GLY A 208 -6.82 -15.02 -2.89
N THR A 209 -6.91 -14.68 -4.17
CA THR A 209 -6.37 -13.43 -4.71
C THR A 209 -7.40 -12.30 -4.62
N ASN A 210 -6.92 -11.05 -4.68
CA ASN A 210 -7.81 -9.89 -4.74
C ASN A 210 -8.51 -9.81 -6.09
N GLU A 211 -7.82 -10.21 -7.14
CA GLU A 211 -8.30 -10.26 -8.52
C GLU A 211 -9.48 -11.24 -8.66
N ASP A 212 -9.37 -12.44 -8.08
CA ASP A 212 -10.47 -13.43 -8.06
C ASP A 212 -11.71 -12.87 -7.36
N MET A 213 -11.52 -12.18 -6.22
CA MET A 213 -12.62 -11.56 -5.50
C MET A 213 -13.28 -10.45 -6.30
N MET A 214 -12.50 -9.62 -7.02
CA MET A 214 -13.05 -8.57 -7.88
C MET A 214 -13.81 -9.13 -9.07
N ALA A 215 -13.29 -10.17 -9.72
CA ALA A 215 -13.97 -10.86 -10.81
C ALA A 215 -15.32 -11.45 -10.34
N TYR A 216 -15.31 -12.12 -9.19
CA TYR A 216 -16.53 -12.68 -8.60
C TYR A 216 -17.59 -11.60 -8.31
N ILE A 217 -17.21 -10.48 -7.67
CA ILE A 217 -18.15 -9.39 -7.36
C ILE A 217 -18.70 -8.79 -8.65
N LYS A 218 -17.88 -8.60 -9.68
CA LYS A 218 -18.27 -8.06 -10.98
C LYS A 218 -19.32 -8.94 -11.68
N GLU A 219 -19.16 -10.25 -11.60
CA GLU A 219 -19.99 -11.24 -12.27
C GLU A 219 -21.23 -11.65 -11.44
N THR A 220 -21.21 -11.38 -10.12
CA THR A 220 -22.27 -11.83 -9.22
C THR A 220 -23.14 -10.65 -8.77
N PRO A 221 -24.38 -10.50 -9.30
CA PRO A 221 -25.32 -9.49 -8.81
C PRO A 221 -25.61 -9.65 -7.31
N TYR A 222 -25.93 -8.53 -6.67
CA TYR A 222 -26.26 -8.41 -5.25
C TYR A 222 -25.13 -8.79 -4.30
N SER A 223 -23.88 -8.80 -4.78
CA SER A 223 -22.69 -9.07 -3.96
C SER A 223 -22.13 -7.78 -3.34
N ILE A 224 -21.45 -7.96 -2.21
CA ILE A 224 -20.64 -6.95 -1.52
C ILE A 224 -19.36 -7.57 -1.01
N GLY A 225 -18.24 -6.87 -1.16
CA GLY A 225 -16.95 -7.24 -0.61
C GLY A 225 -16.17 -6.02 -0.15
N PHE A 226 -14.92 -6.24 0.22
CA PHE A 226 -14.02 -5.19 0.69
C PHE A 226 -12.62 -5.40 0.11
N THR A 227 -12.03 -4.36 -0.49
CA THR A 227 -10.74 -4.46 -1.16
C THR A 227 -9.99 -3.13 -1.25
N MET A 228 -8.82 -3.13 -1.89
CA MET A 228 -8.06 -1.91 -2.18
C MET A 228 -8.81 -1.02 -3.17
N LEU A 229 -8.82 0.30 -2.90
CA LEU A 229 -9.45 1.29 -3.77
C LEU A 229 -8.96 1.20 -5.23
N THR A 230 -7.67 1.02 -5.42
CA THR A 230 -7.06 0.94 -6.76
C THR A 230 -7.59 -0.22 -7.58
N LEU A 231 -7.87 -1.37 -6.96
CA LEU A 231 -8.47 -2.52 -7.64
C LEU A 231 -9.92 -2.24 -8.06
N VAL A 232 -10.69 -1.53 -7.22
CA VAL A 232 -12.05 -1.14 -7.56
C VAL A 232 -12.08 -0.21 -8.77
N LEU A 233 -11.19 0.79 -8.78
CA LEU A 233 -11.06 1.75 -9.88
C LEU A 233 -10.61 1.08 -11.19
N LYS A 234 -9.59 0.22 -11.15
CA LYS A 234 -9.08 -0.52 -12.32
C LYS A 234 -10.13 -1.46 -12.95
N ASN A 235 -11.00 -2.03 -12.13
CA ASN A 235 -12.06 -2.94 -12.60
C ASN A 235 -13.39 -2.24 -12.90
N ASN A 236 -13.46 -0.91 -12.75
CA ASN A 236 -14.69 -0.12 -12.93
C ASN A 236 -15.86 -0.63 -12.08
N LEU A 237 -15.59 -0.99 -10.83
CA LEU A 237 -16.60 -1.44 -9.88
C LEU A 237 -17.19 -0.25 -9.10
N ASN A 238 -18.39 -0.45 -8.53
CA ASN A 238 -19.12 0.61 -7.86
C ASN A 238 -18.58 0.87 -6.44
N LEU A 239 -18.09 2.08 -6.22
CA LEU A 239 -17.68 2.57 -4.90
C LEU A 239 -18.91 2.83 -4.02
N VAL A 240 -18.77 2.56 -2.74
CA VAL A 240 -19.73 2.84 -1.69
C VAL A 240 -19.33 4.10 -0.93
N LYS A 241 -20.30 4.95 -0.56
CA LYS A 241 -20.06 6.04 0.40
C LYS A 241 -20.19 5.53 1.82
N MET A 242 -19.23 5.87 2.65
CA MET A 242 -19.26 5.54 4.07
C MET A 242 -19.56 6.75 4.93
N LYS A 243 -20.36 6.56 5.97
CA LYS A 243 -20.48 7.54 7.03
C LYS A 243 -19.24 7.45 7.90
N ASN A 244 -18.49 8.55 8.00
CA ASN A 244 -17.28 8.60 8.81
C ASN A 244 -17.59 8.90 10.28
N ARG A 245 -16.57 8.88 11.12
CA ARG A 245 -16.68 9.13 12.57
C ARG A 245 -17.35 10.46 12.93
N ASP A 246 -17.19 11.49 12.08
CA ASP A 246 -17.81 12.81 12.26
C ASP A 246 -19.23 12.87 11.67
N GLY A 247 -19.81 11.73 11.27
CA GLY A 247 -21.19 11.63 10.78
C GLY A 247 -21.39 12.10 9.34
N LYS A 248 -20.32 12.32 8.56
CA LYS A 248 -20.40 12.75 7.16
C LYS A 248 -20.32 11.55 6.22
N PHE A 249 -21.12 11.57 5.15
CA PHE A 249 -20.99 10.59 4.06
C PHE A 249 -19.86 11.02 3.13
N VAL A 250 -18.78 10.25 3.12
CA VAL A 250 -17.58 10.50 2.34
C VAL A 250 -17.34 9.41 1.31
N SER A 251 -16.59 9.72 0.26
CA SER A 251 -16.11 8.78 -0.74
C SER A 251 -14.62 8.52 -0.54
N ALA A 252 -14.14 7.36 -1.02
CA ALA A 252 -12.71 7.07 -1.05
C ALA A 252 -12.03 7.95 -2.10
N THR A 253 -11.44 9.06 -1.68
CA THR A 253 -10.65 9.97 -2.51
C THR A 253 -9.25 10.13 -1.94
N PRO A 254 -8.23 10.49 -2.74
CA PRO A 254 -6.90 10.78 -2.24
C PRO A 254 -6.90 11.81 -1.10
N GLU A 255 -7.70 12.86 -1.21
CA GLU A 255 -7.83 13.93 -0.21
C GLU A 255 -8.38 13.40 1.11
N GLY A 256 -9.44 12.58 1.06
CA GLY A 256 -10.02 11.95 2.25
C GLY A 256 -9.07 10.96 2.93
N VAL A 257 -8.24 10.27 2.16
CA VAL A 257 -7.19 9.38 2.67
C VAL A 257 -6.05 10.19 3.32
N MET A 258 -5.61 11.27 2.68
CA MET A 258 -4.60 12.17 3.24
C MET A 258 -5.11 12.85 4.52
N ALA A 259 -6.40 13.22 4.59
CA ALA A 259 -7.02 13.78 5.78
C ALA A 259 -6.91 12.83 6.99
N ALA A 260 -7.08 11.51 6.81
CA ALA A 260 -6.88 10.53 7.86
C ALA A 260 -5.44 10.56 8.43
N SER A 261 -4.46 10.75 7.56
CA SER A 261 -3.05 10.85 7.95
C SER A 261 -2.71 12.17 8.64
N ILE A 262 -3.30 13.30 8.18
CA ILE A 262 -3.09 14.63 8.80
C ILE A 262 -3.66 14.65 10.23
N ASN A 263 -4.82 14.04 10.42
CA ASN A 263 -5.52 14.03 11.72
C ASN A 263 -4.94 13.03 12.71
N ALA A 264 -4.06 12.12 12.26
CA ALA A 264 -3.36 11.19 13.13
C ALA A 264 -2.19 11.86 13.87
N LYS A 265 -1.85 11.32 15.04
CA LYS A 265 -0.69 11.78 15.82
C LYS A 265 0.54 10.95 15.42
N TRP A 266 1.52 11.58 14.79
CA TRP A 266 2.77 10.94 14.41
C TRP A 266 3.86 11.25 15.42
N ASN A 267 4.27 10.22 16.19
CA ASN A 267 5.31 10.34 17.21
C ASN A 267 6.42 9.32 16.95
N MET A 268 7.66 9.79 16.90
CA MET A 268 8.85 8.96 16.72
C MET A 268 9.08 8.03 17.92
N GLU A 269 8.79 8.48 19.15
CA GLU A 269 8.96 7.70 20.37
C GLU A 269 8.05 6.47 20.40
N ASP A 270 6.87 6.57 19.78
CA ASP A 270 5.93 5.45 19.59
C ASP A 270 6.27 4.61 18.35
N GLY A 271 7.43 4.84 17.69
CA GLY A 271 7.79 4.18 16.44
C GLY A 271 6.86 4.52 15.29
N PHE A 272 6.26 5.72 15.29
CA PHE A 272 5.22 6.13 14.33
C PHE A 272 4.02 5.16 14.26
N TYR A 273 3.73 4.44 15.34
CA TYR A 273 2.65 3.47 15.39
C TYR A 273 1.29 4.17 15.18
N ASN A 274 0.63 3.88 14.06
CA ASN A 274 -0.72 4.37 13.78
C ASN A 274 -1.54 3.35 12.98
N ILE A 275 -2.76 3.12 13.45
CA ILE A 275 -3.80 2.41 12.71
C ILE A 275 -4.82 3.45 12.27
N LEU A 276 -4.74 3.86 10.99
CA LEU A 276 -5.49 5.00 10.46
C LEU A 276 -6.97 4.71 10.15
N THR A 277 -7.47 3.52 10.50
CA THR A 277 -8.91 3.25 10.37
C THR A 277 -9.69 4.11 11.36
N ASP A 278 -10.81 4.69 10.89
CA ASP A 278 -11.76 5.46 11.69
C ASP A 278 -11.15 6.70 12.37
N GLN A 279 -10.34 7.47 11.67
CA GLN A 279 -9.83 8.74 12.15
C GLN A 279 -10.94 9.82 12.14
N SER A 280 -10.87 10.77 13.08
CA SER A 280 -11.76 11.94 13.12
C SER A 280 -11.45 12.91 11.98
N GLY A 281 -12.44 13.73 11.63
CA GLY A 281 -12.37 14.77 10.61
C GLY A 281 -13.50 14.65 9.58
N PRO A 282 -14.12 15.77 9.18
CA PRO A 282 -15.33 15.76 8.35
C PRO A 282 -15.11 15.16 6.94
N GLU A 283 -13.89 15.23 6.42
CA GLU A 283 -13.54 14.71 5.08
C GLU A 283 -12.80 13.36 5.15
N THR A 284 -12.53 12.83 6.36
CA THR A 284 -11.68 11.66 6.56
C THR A 284 -12.33 10.39 6.05
N TRP A 285 -11.62 9.67 5.16
CA TRP A 285 -12.01 8.35 4.72
C TRP A 285 -11.71 7.32 5.83
N PRO A 286 -12.65 6.42 6.21
CA PRO A 286 -12.45 5.55 7.38
C PRO A 286 -11.55 4.34 7.16
N PHE A 287 -11.20 3.98 5.93
CA PHE A 287 -10.44 2.77 5.64
C PHE A 287 -9.07 3.09 5.04
N VAL A 288 -8.17 3.52 5.90
CA VAL A 288 -6.80 3.89 5.54
C VAL A 288 -5.80 3.06 6.33
N MET A 289 -4.77 2.59 5.65
CA MET A 289 -3.58 2.02 6.26
C MET A 289 -2.34 2.79 5.83
N THR A 290 -1.29 2.61 6.58
CA THR A 290 0.03 3.18 6.29
C THR A 290 0.96 2.08 5.83
N GLY A 291 1.68 2.28 4.74
CA GLY A 291 2.84 1.48 4.40
C GLY A 291 4.06 1.95 5.18
N TYR A 292 4.77 1.03 5.80
CA TYR A 292 5.95 1.28 6.62
C TYR A 292 7.20 0.68 5.99
N ALA A 293 8.32 1.38 6.13
CA ALA A 293 9.64 0.80 6.06
C ALA A 293 10.18 0.58 7.47
N THR A 294 10.80 -0.57 7.71
CA THR A 294 11.49 -0.92 8.96
C THR A 294 12.95 -1.23 8.64
N ILE A 295 13.87 -0.66 9.41
CA ILE A 295 15.32 -0.80 9.26
C ILE A 295 15.97 -1.13 10.62
N LYS A 296 17.19 -1.68 10.59
CA LYS A 296 17.95 -1.93 11.82
C LYS A 296 18.68 -0.65 12.27
N LEU A 297 18.69 -0.40 13.58
CA LEU A 297 19.51 0.66 14.18
C LEU A 297 21.00 0.30 14.13
N GLN A 298 21.33 -0.99 14.24
CA GLN A 298 22.69 -1.54 14.12
C GLN A 298 22.73 -2.56 12.97
N PRO A 299 22.87 -2.11 11.71
CA PRO A 299 22.92 -2.99 10.55
C PRO A 299 24.25 -3.74 10.47
N ALA A 300 24.24 -4.93 9.85
CA ALA A 300 25.45 -5.71 9.61
C ALA A 300 26.43 -5.03 8.65
N ASN A 301 25.91 -4.23 7.71
CA ASN A 301 26.70 -3.41 6.79
C ASN A 301 26.41 -1.91 6.99
N PRO A 302 27.19 -1.21 7.85
CA PRO A 302 26.99 0.21 8.11
C PRO A 302 27.17 1.12 6.87
N GLN A 303 27.92 0.69 5.86
CA GLN A 303 28.09 1.45 4.62
C GLN A 303 26.78 1.59 3.84
N ASN A 304 25.93 0.57 3.90
CA ASN A 304 24.62 0.62 3.27
C ASN A 304 23.69 1.62 3.95
N SER A 305 23.90 1.95 5.22
CA SER A 305 22.99 2.80 6.01
C SER A 305 22.83 4.20 5.42
N LYS A 306 23.93 4.82 5.01
CA LYS A 306 23.88 6.18 4.40
C LYS A 306 23.07 6.16 3.11
N THR A 307 23.33 5.19 2.25
CA THR A 307 22.61 5.00 0.98
C THR A 307 21.12 4.72 1.24
N LEU A 308 20.82 3.85 2.21
CA LEU A 308 19.45 3.48 2.57
C LEU A 308 18.67 4.68 3.13
N LEU A 309 19.25 5.45 4.05
CA LEU A 309 18.61 6.67 4.58
C LEU A 309 18.40 7.72 3.49
N HIS A 310 19.38 7.91 2.61
CA HIS A 310 19.28 8.83 1.49
C HIS A 310 18.20 8.37 0.48
N PHE A 311 18.08 7.07 0.22
CA PHE A 311 17.03 6.49 -0.60
C PHE A 311 15.65 6.87 -0.06
N PHE A 312 15.38 6.62 1.22
CA PHE A 312 14.09 6.95 1.83
C PHE A 312 13.84 8.46 1.93
N ASP A 313 14.83 9.27 2.30
CA ASP A 313 14.70 10.74 2.31
C ASP A 313 14.37 11.28 0.91
N SER A 314 15.03 10.74 -0.12
CA SER A 314 14.77 11.10 -1.52
C SER A 314 13.36 10.71 -1.98
N GLY A 315 12.91 9.50 -1.66
CA GLY A 315 11.56 9.03 -1.97
C GLY A 315 10.48 9.87 -1.28
N LEU A 316 10.62 10.12 0.01
CA LEU A 316 9.70 10.95 0.79
C LEU A 316 9.69 12.43 0.36
N LYS A 317 10.79 12.94 -0.19
CA LYS A 317 10.90 14.34 -0.64
C LYS A 317 10.41 14.58 -2.06
N ARG A 318 10.68 13.66 -2.97
CA ARG A 318 10.53 13.86 -4.42
C ARG A 318 9.72 12.77 -5.12
N GLY A 319 9.49 11.65 -4.43
CA GLY A 319 8.86 10.45 -4.99
C GLY A 319 7.32 10.45 -4.97
N GLN A 320 6.68 11.62 -4.97
CA GLN A 320 5.22 11.72 -4.94
C GLN A 320 4.57 11.12 -6.20
N VAL A 321 5.15 11.39 -7.37
CA VAL A 321 4.67 10.85 -8.66
C VAL A 321 4.83 9.32 -8.67
N GLU A 322 5.94 8.82 -8.16
CA GLU A 322 6.22 7.38 -8.04
C GLU A 322 5.23 6.69 -7.11
N VAL A 323 4.82 7.34 -6.01
CA VAL A 323 3.79 6.79 -5.10
C VAL A 323 2.47 6.61 -5.85
N VAL A 324 2.05 7.63 -6.62
CA VAL A 324 0.82 7.56 -7.43
C VAL A 324 0.97 6.49 -8.53
N SER A 325 2.13 6.39 -9.19
CA SER A 325 2.37 5.37 -10.22
C SER A 325 2.41 3.94 -9.66
N ALA A 326 2.66 3.80 -8.36
CA ALA A 326 2.57 2.54 -7.63
C ALA A 326 1.14 2.22 -7.13
N ASP A 327 0.13 2.98 -7.57
CA ASP A 327 -1.27 2.87 -7.13
C ASP A 327 -1.48 3.12 -5.62
N LEU A 328 -0.63 3.96 -5.03
CA LEU A 328 -0.68 4.33 -3.62
C LEU A 328 -0.96 5.84 -3.48
N ILE A 329 -1.22 6.28 -2.26
CA ILE A 329 -1.48 7.69 -1.97
C ILE A 329 -0.28 8.25 -1.21
N PRO A 330 0.27 9.40 -1.65
CA PRO A 330 1.38 10.04 -0.99
C PRO A 330 1.06 10.44 0.45
N LEU A 331 2.08 10.42 1.30
CA LEU A 331 1.99 11.07 2.60
C LEU A 331 1.84 12.59 2.42
N PRO A 332 1.01 13.26 3.19
CA PRO A 332 0.97 14.72 3.23
C PRO A 332 2.36 15.30 3.55
N ASP A 333 2.71 16.45 2.97
CA ASP A 333 4.02 17.09 3.15
C ASP A 333 4.35 17.35 4.62
N SER A 334 3.34 17.70 5.43
CA SER A 334 3.48 17.85 6.88
C SER A 334 3.96 16.59 7.56
N VAL A 335 3.37 15.44 7.21
CA VAL A 335 3.72 14.11 7.77
C VAL A 335 5.08 13.66 7.22
N ALA A 336 5.31 13.78 5.92
CA ALA A 336 6.59 13.43 5.30
C ALA A 336 7.76 14.23 5.91
N SER A 337 7.54 15.51 6.25
CA SER A 337 8.55 16.37 6.89
C SER A 337 8.92 15.90 8.29
N ILE A 338 7.97 15.45 9.10
CA ILE A 338 8.21 14.87 10.44
C ILE A 338 9.08 13.61 10.31
N ILE A 339 8.73 12.73 9.37
CA ILE A 339 9.46 11.48 9.15
C ILE A 339 10.88 11.76 8.67
N ARG A 340 11.05 12.66 7.71
CA ARG A 340 12.36 13.07 7.20
C ARG A 340 13.24 13.72 8.27
N ALA A 341 12.65 14.48 9.19
CA ALA A 341 13.37 15.00 10.35
C ALA A 341 13.85 13.86 11.26
N ALA A 342 12.98 12.86 11.53
CA ALA A 342 13.33 11.70 12.33
C ALA A 342 14.46 10.86 11.68
N LEU A 343 14.42 10.64 10.36
CA LEU A 343 15.48 9.92 9.64
C LEU A 343 16.85 10.58 9.79
N LYS A 344 16.92 11.91 9.87
CA LYS A 344 18.16 12.66 10.05
C LYS A 344 18.75 12.54 11.46
N THR A 345 17.90 12.34 12.47
CA THR A 345 18.33 12.23 13.88
C THR A 345 18.72 10.80 14.27
N GLN A 346 18.36 9.80 13.45
CA GLN A 346 18.74 8.42 13.74
C GLN A 346 20.21 8.17 13.45
N HIS A 347 20.95 7.80 14.49
CA HIS A 347 22.35 7.39 14.40
C HIS A 347 22.47 5.92 13.95
N ILE A 348 22.05 5.62 12.72
CA ILE A 348 22.06 4.27 12.19
C ILE A 348 23.51 3.87 11.85
N GLY A 349 23.98 2.77 12.47
CA GLY A 349 25.32 2.26 12.25
C GLY A 349 26.44 3.07 12.95
N ALA A 350 26.12 4.09 13.75
CA ALA A 350 27.09 4.69 14.64
C ALA A 350 27.42 3.69 15.76
N GLN A 351 28.66 3.22 15.81
CA GLN A 351 29.14 2.51 17.00
C GLN A 351 29.00 3.48 18.18
N GLY A 352 28.24 3.06 19.20
CA GLY A 352 28.09 3.84 20.42
C GLY A 352 29.50 4.14 20.96
N GLY A 353 29.91 5.39 20.81
CA GLY A 353 31.06 5.89 21.53
C GLY A 353 30.77 5.67 23.02
N LYS A 354 31.60 4.84 23.66
CA LYS A 354 31.65 4.71 25.12
C LYS A 354 32.04 6.04 25.73
#